data_719790edeb5b39f7b2a56fb06ec0c144
#
_entry.id   719790edeb5b39f7b2a56fb06ec0c144
#
_cell.length_a   1.000
_cell.length_b   1.000
_cell.length_c   1.000
_cell.angle_alpha   90.00
_cell.angle_beta   90.00
_cell.angle_gamma   90.00
#
_symmetry.space_group_name_H-M   'P 1'
#
loop_
_entity.id
_entity.type
_entity.pdbx_description
1 polymer ?
#
loop_
_entity_poly.entity_id
_entity_poly.type
_entity_poly.pdbx_seq_one_letter_code
_entity_poly.pdbx_strand_id
1 'polypeptide(L)'
;MINGKKDDGIVPAADASKNSGIPARVWAALIAVCVANVAGHLAALSSLPAQIPVHWGADGAVNGWGPSWTVVAMGFLPLAMLAMFWLVPRIDPKGAAYAKSGRFYLGFVIAFTVFMCGMTWLSELTVWGVVPQVGAVGTIVTTAVGLLLIGIGNYLPRVRQNYTMGVKTPWALADPE
;
A
#
# COMPACT_ATOMS: atom_id res chain seq x y z
N MET A 1 -8.84 45.01 -40.03
CA MET A 1 -9.39 44.34 -38.81
C MET A 1 -9.01 42.89 -38.88
N ILE A 2 -7.93 42.51 -38.18
CA ILE A 2 -7.44 41.14 -38.14
C ILE A 2 -7.78 40.62 -36.77
N ASN A 3 -8.72 39.70 -36.71
CA ASN A 3 -9.23 39.07 -35.50
C ASN A 3 -8.23 37.98 -35.09
N GLY A 4 -7.37 38.30 -34.15
CA GLY A 4 -6.43 37.35 -33.55
C GLY A 4 -7.19 36.33 -32.71
N LYS A 5 -7.39 35.13 -33.24
CA LYS A 5 -7.86 33.97 -32.49
C LYS A 5 -6.73 33.56 -31.52
N LYS A 6 -6.89 33.86 -30.25
CA LYS A 6 -6.08 33.25 -29.20
C LYS A 6 -6.28 31.74 -29.28
N ASP A 7 -5.24 31.03 -29.65
CA ASP A 7 -5.15 29.60 -29.42
C ASP A 7 -4.99 29.41 -27.90
N ASP A 8 -6.11 29.28 -27.22
CA ASP A 8 -6.15 28.74 -25.87
C ASP A 8 -5.68 27.29 -25.99
N GLY A 9 -4.42 27.05 -25.59
CA GLY A 9 -3.84 25.73 -25.58
C GLY A 9 -4.63 24.82 -24.66
N ILE A 10 -5.69 24.26 -25.21
CA ILE A 10 -6.44 23.17 -24.58
C ILE A 10 -5.53 21.95 -24.61
N VAL A 11 -4.76 21.78 -23.55
CA VAL A 11 -4.10 20.51 -23.28
C VAL A 11 -5.21 19.44 -23.26
N PRO A 12 -5.12 18.39 -24.08
CA PRO A 12 -6.18 17.40 -24.14
C PRO A 12 -6.42 16.81 -22.76
N ALA A 13 -7.64 16.88 -22.28
CA ALA A 13 -8.07 16.39 -20.96
C ALA A 13 -7.77 14.88 -20.74
N ALA A 14 -7.41 14.15 -21.78
CA ALA A 14 -7.06 12.73 -21.74
C ALA A 14 -5.74 12.41 -21.02
N ASP A 15 -4.81 13.35 -20.91
CA ASP A 15 -3.49 13.08 -20.31
C ASP A 15 -3.42 13.43 -18.81
N ALA A 16 -4.27 14.33 -18.34
CA ALA A 16 -4.37 14.68 -16.92
C ALA A 16 -5.09 13.59 -16.09
N SER A 17 -5.86 12.70 -16.73
CA SER A 17 -6.70 11.69 -16.05
C SER A 17 -5.92 10.44 -15.60
N LYS A 18 -4.69 10.25 -16.08
CA LYS A 18 -3.94 8.99 -15.86
C LYS A 18 -2.84 9.07 -14.79
N ASN A 19 -2.75 10.16 -14.04
CA ASN A 19 -1.66 10.35 -13.09
C ASN A 19 -2.21 10.48 -11.66
N SER A 20 -1.69 9.66 -10.75
CA SER A 20 -2.05 9.66 -9.32
C SER A 20 -1.65 10.94 -8.57
N GLY A 21 -0.98 11.89 -9.21
CA GLY A 21 -0.43 13.09 -8.59
C GLY A 21 0.80 12.84 -7.70
N ILE A 22 1.27 11.59 -7.61
CA ILE A 22 2.47 11.24 -6.84
C ILE A 22 3.72 11.48 -7.71
N PRO A 23 4.70 12.28 -7.23
CA PRO A 23 5.93 12.54 -7.97
C PRO A 23 6.75 11.27 -8.25
N ALA A 24 7.39 11.19 -9.41
CA ALA A 24 8.23 10.04 -9.80
C ALA A 24 9.33 9.71 -8.77
N ARG A 25 9.91 10.74 -8.13
CA ARG A 25 10.90 10.57 -7.05
C ARG A 25 10.36 9.79 -5.84
N VAL A 26 9.08 9.96 -5.52
CA VAL A 26 8.45 9.24 -4.40
C VAL A 26 8.22 7.79 -4.80
N TRP A 27 7.75 7.51 -6.02
CA TRP A 27 7.64 6.15 -6.54
C TRP A 27 9.00 5.44 -6.53
N ALA A 28 10.06 6.10 -7.01
CA ALA A 28 11.42 5.57 -7.00
C ALA A 28 11.90 5.24 -5.56
N ALA A 29 11.64 6.12 -4.60
CA ALA A 29 11.99 5.89 -3.20
C ALA A 29 11.23 4.69 -2.61
N LEU A 30 9.92 4.57 -2.87
CA LEU A 30 9.11 3.45 -2.38
C LEU A 30 9.54 2.12 -3.03
N ILE A 31 9.86 2.12 -4.32
CA ILE A 31 10.42 0.95 -5.01
C ILE A 31 11.76 0.55 -4.36
N ALA A 32 12.63 1.52 -4.09
CA ALA A 32 13.92 1.25 -3.44
C ALA A 32 13.72 0.64 -2.04
N VAL A 33 12.75 1.13 -1.25
CA VAL A 33 12.39 0.54 0.05
C VAL A 33 11.90 -0.89 -0.11
N CYS A 34 11.01 -1.17 -1.07
CA CYS A 34 10.51 -2.52 -1.32
C CYS A 34 11.63 -3.47 -1.80
N VAL A 35 12.53 -3.00 -2.66
CA VAL A 35 13.70 -3.78 -3.12
C VAL A 35 14.64 -4.07 -1.95
N ALA A 36 14.92 -3.08 -1.10
CA ALA A 36 15.72 -3.27 0.11
C ALA A 36 15.05 -4.26 1.08
N ASN A 37 13.71 -4.23 1.20
CA ASN A 37 12.95 -5.22 1.98
C ASN A 37 13.19 -6.64 1.45
N VAL A 38 13.05 -6.88 0.15
CA VAL A 38 13.33 -8.20 -0.47
C VAL A 38 14.78 -8.62 -0.25
N ALA A 39 15.74 -7.70 -0.46
CA ALA A 39 17.16 -7.98 -0.23
C ALA A 39 17.44 -8.34 1.23
N GLY A 40 16.76 -7.69 2.18
CA GLY A 40 16.85 -8.01 3.60
C GLY A 40 16.37 -9.45 3.90
N HIS A 41 15.21 -9.85 3.37
CA HIS A 41 14.70 -11.23 3.50
C HIS A 41 15.66 -12.26 2.90
N LEU A 42 16.24 -11.97 1.72
CA LEU A 42 17.25 -12.84 1.11
C LEU A 42 18.49 -12.98 2.00
N ALA A 43 18.98 -11.90 2.59
CA ALA A 43 20.11 -11.92 3.49
C ALA A 43 19.79 -12.68 4.79
N ALA A 44 18.55 -12.59 5.29
CA ALA A 44 18.10 -13.26 6.51
C ALA A 44 18.02 -14.78 6.35
N LEU A 45 17.84 -15.33 5.14
CA LEU A 45 17.66 -16.76 4.90
C LEU A 45 18.72 -17.63 5.56
N SER A 46 19.99 -17.21 5.53
CA SER A 46 21.10 -17.98 6.11
C SER A 46 21.03 -18.12 7.64
N SER A 47 20.27 -17.27 8.30
CA SER A 47 20.08 -17.28 9.76
C SER A 47 18.81 -17.99 10.21
N LEU A 48 17.97 -18.44 9.26
CA LEU A 48 16.68 -19.06 9.57
C LEU A 48 16.77 -20.59 9.54
N PRO A 49 16.02 -21.29 10.42
CA PRO A 49 15.87 -22.74 10.36
C PRO A 49 15.06 -23.14 9.11
N ALA A 50 15.09 -24.42 8.75
CA ALA A 50 14.36 -24.93 7.56
C ALA A 50 12.85 -24.70 7.62
N GLN A 51 12.26 -24.68 8.81
CA GLN A 51 10.85 -24.41 9.08
C GLN A 51 10.71 -23.20 10.00
N ILE A 52 9.85 -22.29 9.65
CA ILE A 52 9.58 -21.04 10.37
C ILE A 52 8.09 -20.87 10.64
N PRO A 53 7.69 -20.06 11.63
CA PRO A 53 6.30 -19.69 11.83
C PRO A 53 5.81 -18.86 10.64
N VAL A 54 4.67 -19.25 10.05
CA VAL A 54 4.05 -18.51 8.92
C VAL A 54 2.59 -18.16 9.20
N HIS A 55 2.00 -18.70 10.26
CA HIS A 55 0.64 -18.39 10.67
C HIS A 55 0.47 -18.47 12.18
N TRP A 56 -0.34 -17.56 12.74
CA TRP A 56 -0.69 -17.48 14.16
C TRP A 56 -2.20 -17.55 14.33
N GLY A 57 -2.65 -18.28 15.33
CA GLY A 57 -4.05 -18.38 15.70
C GLY A 57 -4.58 -17.10 16.35
N ALA A 58 -5.89 -17.07 16.61
CA ALA A 58 -6.54 -15.96 17.31
C ALA A 58 -6.04 -15.79 18.77
N ASP A 59 -5.52 -16.84 19.37
CA ASP A 59 -4.85 -16.84 20.67
C ASP A 59 -3.41 -16.30 20.61
N GLY A 60 -2.91 -15.97 19.41
CA GLY A 60 -1.56 -15.52 19.16
C GLY A 60 -0.50 -16.61 19.20
N ALA A 61 -0.88 -17.89 19.35
CA ALA A 61 0.04 -19.00 19.24
C ALA A 61 0.34 -19.35 17.77
N VAL A 62 1.57 -19.82 17.50
CA VAL A 62 1.92 -20.33 16.17
C VAL A 62 1.14 -21.60 15.91
N ASN A 63 0.37 -21.63 14.84
CA ASN A 63 -0.41 -22.79 14.40
C ASN A 63 -0.18 -23.17 12.93
N GLY A 64 0.77 -22.51 12.27
CA GLY A 64 1.22 -22.87 10.92
C GLY A 64 2.71 -22.66 10.74
N TRP A 65 3.37 -23.66 10.16
CA TRP A 65 4.81 -23.67 9.88
C TRP A 65 5.04 -23.83 8.38
N GLY A 66 6.06 -23.18 7.86
CA GLY A 66 6.41 -23.25 6.45
C GLY A 66 7.91 -23.18 6.22
N PRO A 67 8.38 -23.51 5.01
CA PRO A 67 9.80 -23.47 4.69
C PRO A 67 10.32 -22.02 4.71
N SER A 68 11.57 -21.84 5.12
CA SER A 68 12.19 -20.51 5.30
C SER A 68 12.17 -19.62 4.06
N TRP A 69 12.22 -20.18 2.85
CA TRP A 69 12.15 -19.39 1.61
C TRP A 69 10.84 -18.56 1.47
N THR A 70 9.79 -18.93 2.21
CA THR A 70 8.50 -18.19 2.19
C THR A 70 8.65 -16.74 2.63
N VAL A 71 9.64 -16.39 3.46
CA VAL A 71 9.89 -14.98 3.84
C VAL A 71 10.25 -14.13 2.62
N VAL A 72 11.01 -14.68 1.67
CA VAL A 72 11.35 -13.98 0.44
C VAL A 72 10.11 -13.77 -0.42
N ALA A 73 9.25 -14.78 -0.54
CA ALA A 73 7.98 -14.67 -1.25
C ALA A 73 7.08 -13.58 -0.62
N MET A 74 6.99 -13.56 0.72
CA MET A 74 6.28 -12.51 1.46
C MET A 74 6.94 -11.14 1.27
N GLY A 75 8.26 -11.07 1.19
CA GLY A 75 9.02 -9.84 0.94
C GLY A 75 8.67 -9.14 -0.38
N PHE A 76 8.19 -9.87 -1.39
CA PHE A 76 7.68 -9.29 -2.64
C PHE A 76 6.28 -8.68 -2.52
N LEU A 77 5.52 -9.01 -1.47
CA LEU A 77 4.13 -8.53 -1.33
C LEU A 77 4.01 -7.00 -1.29
N PRO A 78 4.86 -6.24 -0.55
CA PRO A 78 4.84 -4.78 -0.59
C PRO A 78 5.08 -4.22 -2.00
N LEU A 79 5.97 -4.83 -2.78
CA LEU A 79 6.24 -4.42 -4.16
C LEU A 79 5.04 -4.68 -5.08
N ALA A 80 4.38 -5.83 -4.94
CA ALA A 80 3.17 -6.14 -5.69
C ALA A 80 2.02 -5.17 -5.35
N MET A 81 1.85 -4.83 -4.07
CA MET A 81 0.88 -3.82 -3.63
C MET A 81 1.21 -2.43 -4.17
N LEU A 82 2.49 -2.05 -4.16
CA LEU A 82 2.95 -0.78 -4.72
C LEU A 82 2.65 -0.69 -6.23
N ALA A 83 2.89 -1.78 -6.97
CA ALA A 83 2.54 -1.87 -8.38
C ALA A 83 1.03 -1.74 -8.62
N MET A 84 0.21 -2.35 -7.76
CA MET A 84 -1.25 -2.20 -7.78
C MET A 84 -1.66 -0.75 -7.55
N PHE A 85 -1.11 -0.05 -6.56
CA PHE A 85 -1.39 1.37 -6.33
C PHE A 85 -0.95 2.27 -7.49
N TRP A 86 0.11 1.91 -8.20
CA TRP A 86 0.52 2.61 -9.41
C TRP A 86 -0.45 2.36 -10.57
N LEU A 87 -0.99 1.15 -10.69
CA LEU A 87 -1.87 0.75 -11.80
C LEU A 87 -3.31 1.24 -11.62
N VAL A 88 -3.87 1.11 -10.39
CA VAL A 88 -5.29 1.39 -10.11
C VAL A 88 -5.77 2.76 -10.61
N PRO A 89 -5.08 3.90 -10.35
CA PRO A 89 -5.51 5.20 -10.87
C PRO A 89 -5.53 5.29 -12.40
N ARG A 90 -4.80 4.42 -13.10
CA ARG A 90 -4.70 4.40 -14.56
C ARG A 90 -5.82 3.63 -15.23
N ILE A 91 -6.36 2.64 -14.54
CA ILE A 91 -7.46 1.80 -15.04
C ILE A 91 -8.83 2.24 -14.52
N ASP A 92 -8.86 3.02 -13.43
CA ASP A 92 -10.12 3.54 -12.87
C ASP A 92 -10.72 4.58 -13.81
N PRO A 93 -12.00 4.43 -14.26
CA PRO A 93 -12.69 5.44 -15.07
C PRO A 93 -12.73 6.82 -14.43
N LYS A 94 -12.72 6.91 -13.10
CA LYS A 94 -12.63 8.17 -12.33
C LYS A 94 -11.18 8.44 -11.84
N GLY A 95 -10.17 8.03 -12.59
CA GLY A 95 -8.75 8.16 -12.23
C GLY A 95 -8.31 9.59 -11.88
N ALA A 96 -8.93 10.61 -12.47
CA ALA A 96 -8.67 12.02 -12.14
C ALA A 96 -8.96 12.37 -10.66
N ALA A 97 -9.82 11.62 -9.97
CA ALA A 97 -10.14 11.82 -8.55
C ALA A 97 -8.92 11.56 -7.64
N TYR A 98 -8.01 10.68 -8.05
CA TYR A 98 -6.77 10.40 -7.28
C TYR A 98 -5.83 11.60 -7.27
N ALA A 99 -5.68 12.30 -8.40
CA ALA A 99 -4.89 13.52 -8.48
C ALA A 99 -5.50 14.64 -7.61
N LYS A 100 -6.84 14.77 -7.60
CA LYS A 100 -7.55 15.71 -6.73
C LYS A 100 -7.41 15.39 -5.25
N SER A 101 -7.30 14.11 -4.90
CA SER A 101 -7.07 13.61 -3.54
C SER A 101 -5.57 13.38 -3.23
N GLY A 102 -4.66 13.98 -4.00
CA GLY A 102 -3.25 13.63 -4.11
C GLY A 102 -2.48 13.52 -2.79
N ARG A 103 -2.70 14.44 -1.82
CA ARG A 103 -2.03 14.36 -0.51
C ARG A 103 -2.49 13.15 0.30
N PHE A 104 -3.77 12.82 0.25
CA PHE A 104 -4.30 11.64 0.93
C PHE A 104 -3.78 10.37 0.26
N TYR A 105 -3.89 10.27 -1.07
CA TYR A 105 -3.42 9.10 -1.80
C TYR A 105 -1.94 8.84 -1.59
N LEU A 106 -1.11 9.88 -1.63
CA LEU A 106 0.30 9.83 -1.31
C LEU A 106 0.54 9.28 0.11
N GLY A 107 -0.11 9.88 1.12
CA GLY A 107 0.01 9.46 2.51
C GLY A 107 -0.42 8.00 2.71
N PHE A 108 -1.51 7.59 2.08
CA PHE A 108 -2.01 6.23 2.12
C PHE A 108 -1.00 5.23 1.50
N VAL A 109 -0.49 5.52 0.30
CA VAL A 109 0.49 4.64 -0.37
C VAL A 109 1.76 4.50 0.45
N ILE A 110 2.29 5.60 1.03
CA ILE A 110 3.46 5.55 1.90
C ILE A 110 3.18 4.71 3.15
N ALA A 111 2.11 5.04 3.90
CA ALA A 111 1.77 4.38 5.15
C ALA A 111 1.52 2.87 4.95
N PHE A 112 0.79 2.52 3.89
CA PHE A 112 0.50 1.13 3.58
C PHE A 112 1.76 0.36 3.14
N THR A 113 2.64 0.97 2.35
CA THR A 113 3.91 0.33 1.94
C THR A 113 4.79 0.06 3.15
N VAL A 114 4.95 1.03 4.05
CA VAL A 114 5.74 0.87 5.29
C VAL A 114 5.11 -0.19 6.21
N PHE A 115 3.79 -0.15 6.37
CA PHE A 115 3.05 -1.15 7.13
C PHE A 115 3.30 -2.56 6.56
N MET A 116 3.15 -2.75 5.26
CA MET A 116 3.37 -4.05 4.61
C MET A 116 4.81 -4.53 4.75
N CYS A 117 5.80 -3.66 4.56
CA CYS A 117 7.20 -4.02 4.80
C CYS A 117 7.41 -4.48 6.25
N GLY A 118 6.85 -3.78 7.24
CA GLY A 118 6.96 -4.19 8.65
C GLY A 118 6.30 -5.54 8.93
N MET A 119 5.12 -5.79 8.36
CA MET A 119 4.37 -7.04 8.58
C MET A 119 5.09 -8.26 8.00
N THR A 120 5.82 -8.13 6.90
CA THR A 120 6.53 -9.25 6.29
C THR A 120 7.66 -9.80 7.15
N TRP A 121 8.20 -9.02 8.11
CA TRP A 121 9.29 -9.43 9.01
C TRP A 121 8.86 -10.22 10.24
N LEU A 122 7.56 -10.42 10.50
CA LEU A 122 7.09 -11.04 11.73
C LEU A 122 7.63 -12.46 11.96
N SER A 123 7.82 -13.23 10.88
CA SER A 123 8.38 -14.58 10.95
C SER A 123 9.82 -14.58 11.44
N GLU A 124 10.68 -13.76 10.83
CA GLU A 124 12.09 -13.64 11.20
C GLU A 124 12.25 -13.10 12.63
N LEU A 125 11.52 -12.03 12.95
CA LEU A 125 11.55 -11.44 14.30
C LEU A 125 11.11 -12.43 15.38
N THR A 126 10.18 -13.34 15.05
CA THR A 126 9.76 -14.41 15.95
C THR A 126 10.86 -15.48 16.09
N VAL A 127 11.49 -15.90 14.98
CA VAL A 127 12.60 -16.86 14.99
C VAL A 127 13.80 -16.31 15.77
N TRP A 128 14.12 -15.03 15.60
CA TRP A 128 15.23 -14.38 16.32
C TRP A 128 14.91 -14.05 17.79
N GLY A 129 13.68 -14.33 18.26
CA GLY A 129 13.26 -14.09 19.63
C GLY A 129 13.02 -12.61 19.97
N VAL A 130 12.99 -11.73 18.97
CA VAL A 130 12.63 -10.30 19.15
C VAL A 130 11.15 -10.15 19.45
N VAL A 131 10.32 -10.95 18.77
CA VAL A 131 8.87 -11.04 19.00
C VAL A 131 8.59 -12.39 19.68
N PRO A 132 7.93 -12.40 20.85
CA PRO A 132 7.52 -13.63 21.51
C PRO A 132 6.63 -14.51 20.64
N GLN A 133 6.81 -15.84 20.71
CA GLN A 133 6.06 -16.79 19.89
C GLN A 133 4.57 -16.89 20.26
N VAL A 134 4.19 -16.45 21.46
CA VAL A 134 2.83 -16.54 21.97
C VAL A 134 2.30 -15.13 22.32
N GLY A 135 1.14 -14.79 21.82
CA GLY A 135 0.37 -13.59 22.16
C GLY A 135 0.83 -12.28 21.50
N ALA A 136 2.13 -12.10 21.25
CA ALA A 136 2.68 -10.81 20.81
C ALA A 136 2.31 -10.47 19.36
N VAL A 137 2.35 -11.44 18.44
CA VAL A 137 2.08 -11.21 17.01
C VAL A 137 0.65 -10.73 16.81
N GLY A 138 -0.34 -11.36 17.47
CA GLY A 138 -1.73 -10.92 17.42
C GLY A 138 -1.90 -9.45 17.86
N THR A 139 -1.26 -9.08 18.98
CA THR A 139 -1.29 -7.70 19.48
C THR A 139 -0.62 -6.72 18.53
N ILE A 140 0.54 -7.06 17.98
CA ILE A 140 1.26 -6.22 17.01
C ILE A 140 0.39 -5.99 15.76
N VAL A 141 -0.15 -7.07 15.18
CA VAL A 141 -0.96 -7.00 13.96
C VAL A 141 -2.23 -6.19 14.19
N THR A 142 -3.00 -6.47 15.24
CA THR A 142 -4.24 -5.74 15.54
C THR A 142 -4.00 -4.28 15.85
N THR A 143 -2.93 -3.95 16.57
CA THR A 143 -2.55 -2.57 16.85
C THR A 143 -2.15 -1.84 15.57
N ALA A 144 -1.28 -2.44 14.75
CA ALA A 144 -0.80 -1.83 13.52
C ALA A 144 -1.95 -1.62 12.50
N VAL A 145 -2.84 -2.62 12.34
CA VAL A 145 -4.05 -2.49 11.53
C VAL A 145 -4.99 -1.42 12.08
N GLY A 146 -5.19 -1.39 13.40
CA GLY A 146 -6.02 -0.37 14.06
C GLY A 146 -5.50 1.05 13.79
N LEU A 147 -4.21 1.28 13.93
CA LEU A 147 -3.58 2.57 13.63
C LEU A 147 -3.70 2.95 12.14
N LEU A 148 -3.51 1.99 11.24
CA LEU A 148 -3.71 2.20 9.81
C LEU A 148 -5.16 2.60 9.50
N LEU A 149 -6.14 1.90 10.09
CA LEU A 149 -7.57 2.20 9.91
C LEU A 149 -7.97 3.55 10.50
N ILE A 150 -7.41 3.95 11.65
CA ILE A 150 -7.61 5.30 12.22
C ILE A 150 -7.08 6.34 11.24
N GLY A 151 -5.88 6.15 10.70
CA GLY A 151 -5.31 7.04 9.69
C GLY A 151 -6.20 7.16 8.46
N ILE A 152 -6.64 6.05 7.90
CA ILE A 152 -7.54 6.01 6.73
C ILE A 152 -8.87 6.70 7.07
N GLY A 153 -9.50 6.36 8.20
CA GLY A 153 -10.80 6.87 8.61
C GLY A 153 -10.83 8.39 8.78
N ASN A 154 -9.78 8.98 9.34
CA ASN A 154 -9.65 10.43 9.51
C ASN A 154 -9.61 11.20 8.17
N TYR A 155 -9.16 10.56 7.10
CA TYR A 155 -9.05 11.17 5.78
C TYR A 155 -10.15 10.77 4.81
N LEU A 156 -10.88 9.68 5.09
CA LEU A 156 -11.92 9.15 4.23
C LEU A 156 -12.98 10.18 3.79
N PRO A 157 -13.46 11.09 4.67
CA PRO A 157 -14.41 12.13 4.27
C PRO A 157 -13.89 13.15 3.25
N ARG A 158 -12.57 13.20 3.03
CA ARG A 158 -11.92 14.13 2.09
C ARG A 158 -11.59 13.47 0.74
N VAL A 159 -11.87 12.17 0.62
CA VAL A 159 -11.60 11.42 -0.61
C VAL A 159 -12.65 11.74 -1.65
N ARG A 160 -12.21 12.21 -2.82
CA ARG A 160 -13.10 12.45 -3.97
C ARG A 160 -13.62 11.13 -4.52
N GLN A 161 -14.81 11.19 -5.06
CA GLN A 161 -15.53 10.04 -5.59
C GLN A 161 -14.71 9.30 -6.69
N ASN A 162 -14.47 8.01 -6.46
CA ASN A 162 -13.80 7.11 -7.40
C ASN A 162 -14.30 5.67 -7.17
N TYR A 163 -13.96 4.74 -8.07
CA TYR A 163 -14.45 3.36 -7.99
C TYR A 163 -13.69 2.47 -6.99
N THR A 164 -12.55 2.89 -6.46
CA THR A 164 -11.70 2.05 -5.60
C THR A 164 -11.73 2.49 -4.14
N MET A 165 -11.68 3.80 -3.87
CA MET A 165 -11.55 4.36 -2.51
C MET A 165 -12.80 5.18 -2.15
N GLY A 166 -13.26 5.08 -0.91
CA GLY A 166 -14.37 5.88 -0.38
C GLY A 166 -15.64 5.08 -0.12
N VAL A 167 -16.68 5.78 0.36
CA VAL A 167 -17.99 5.19 0.65
C VAL A 167 -18.75 4.98 -0.66
N LYS A 168 -19.13 3.73 -0.91
CA LYS A 168 -19.80 3.30 -2.15
C LYS A 168 -21.28 3.04 -1.90
N THR A 169 -22.04 4.10 -1.75
CA THR A 169 -23.49 3.99 -1.75
C THR A 169 -24.05 4.38 -3.14
N PRO A 170 -25.19 3.83 -3.58
CA PRO A 170 -25.79 4.19 -4.87
C PRO A 170 -25.92 5.69 -5.07
N TRP A 171 -26.35 6.42 -4.03
CA TRP A 171 -26.47 7.89 -4.05
C TRP A 171 -25.13 8.60 -4.07
N ALA A 172 -24.10 8.08 -3.36
CA ALA A 172 -22.76 8.67 -3.43
C ALA A 172 -22.07 8.46 -4.79
N LEU A 173 -22.47 7.45 -5.56
CA LEU A 173 -21.96 7.21 -6.92
C LEU A 173 -22.76 7.98 -7.99
N ALA A 174 -24.01 8.34 -7.70
CA ALA A 174 -24.91 9.04 -8.62
C ALA A 174 -24.81 10.57 -8.53
N ASP A 175 -24.16 11.13 -7.51
CA ASP A 175 -24.02 12.57 -7.32
C ASP A 175 -22.98 13.12 -8.33
N PRO A 176 -23.38 13.97 -9.28
CA PRO A 176 -22.45 14.66 -10.15
C PRO A 176 -21.83 15.82 -9.36
N GLU A 177 -20.58 15.71 -8.96
CA GLU A 177 -19.79 16.83 -8.42
C GLU A 177 -19.53 17.94 -9.46
#